data_5cdea0a4640e8bf58133b1b48715dbc6
#
_entry.id   5cdea0a4640e8bf58133b1b48715dbc6
#
_cell.length_a   1.000
_cell.length_b   1.000
_cell.length_c   1.000
_cell.angle_alpha   90.00
_cell.angle_beta   90.00
_cell.angle_gamma   90.00
#
_symmetry.space_group_name_H-M   'P 1'
#
loop_
_entity.id
_entity.type
_entity.pdbx_description
1 polymer ?
#
loop_
_entity_poly.entity_id
_entity_poly.type
_entity_poly.pdbx_seq_one_letter_code
_entity_poly.pdbx_strand_id
1 'polypeptide(L)'
;MSVGLPQMLYSDGIKKAKQTEFKGYNHNLYAQDGELWDMKNLTSDLYPLLSPRLPRYIVETLTKPNGFYAKDGMYWVDGTGFYADGEKKGDVADSRKQFTSIGAYIIILPDKKWYNRLTGEFGDMEASWSGSAKIQDGTYAGESAEANTIYAAGANWADIFQVGDAVAISGCTIHESNNQTIIIREIDGDNLRFYENSFTINSGGDTETLTIAREMPELDFICENENRLWGCKGDTVYASKLGDPFNWNVFDGLSTDSFAVDVGSAGDFTGCCSYLGYPCMFKEENIYKVYGDKPSNYQVMGSASLGVEAGSHMSLAIAGEVLFYLSRVGIVAYSGGIPQSIAAPFGTERYRNAVAGSDGVKYYVSMEDVEGGWTLFVYDTRFNQWHKEDALEAVGFGWNTELYFLDATGKLWLNGNTRTVPEDATPEEPVESLAEFGDFVEDDPNKKGTSKLQVRMELDAGASVAVEMEFDSDGTWRAVSTLTATVKRSFYLPIIPRRSDHFRIRF
;
A
#
# COMPACT_ATOMS: atom_id res chain seq x y z
N MET A 1 -59.21 -62.12 10.32
CA MET A 1 -58.67 -60.82 9.84
C MET A 1 -57.24 -60.67 10.37
N SER A 2 -56.29 -60.76 9.53
CA SER A 2 -54.92 -60.44 9.94
C SER A 2 -54.68 -58.90 9.79
N VAL A 3 -54.55 -58.25 10.90
CA VAL A 3 -54.16 -56.82 10.90
C VAL A 3 -52.68 -56.73 10.45
N GLY A 4 -52.45 -56.25 9.26
CA GLY A 4 -51.07 -55.97 8.80
C GLY A 4 -50.46 -54.91 9.71
N LEU A 5 -49.31 -55.23 10.28
CA LEU A 5 -48.52 -54.24 10.98
C LEU A 5 -48.13 -53.08 10.00
N PRO A 6 -48.23 -51.84 10.45
CA PRO A 6 -47.78 -50.71 9.61
C PRO A 6 -46.34 -50.95 9.16
N GLN A 7 -46.09 -50.86 7.86
CA GLN A 7 -44.73 -50.87 7.33
C GLN A 7 -43.98 -49.69 7.95
N MET A 8 -42.91 -49.97 8.68
CA MET A 8 -41.95 -48.93 9.03
C MET A 8 -41.39 -48.38 7.72
N LEU A 9 -41.60 -47.12 7.45
CA LEU A 9 -40.90 -46.42 6.40
C LEU A 9 -39.41 -46.64 6.64
N TYR A 10 -38.70 -47.14 5.64
CA TYR A 10 -37.26 -47.29 5.69
C TYR A 10 -36.66 -45.94 6.07
N SER A 11 -35.92 -45.89 7.14
CA SER A 11 -35.08 -44.74 7.41
C SER A 11 -34.08 -44.65 6.27
N ASP A 12 -33.99 -43.48 5.61
CA ASP A 12 -32.92 -43.20 4.68
C ASP A 12 -31.60 -43.56 5.37
N GLY A 13 -30.77 -44.34 4.69
CA GLY A 13 -29.58 -44.94 5.27
C GLY A 13 -28.60 -43.86 5.79
N ILE A 14 -27.71 -44.23 6.71
CA ILE A 14 -26.69 -43.36 7.27
C ILE A 14 -25.86 -42.75 6.12
N LYS A 15 -26.00 -41.45 5.93
CA LYS A 15 -25.19 -40.68 5.02
C LYS A 15 -23.88 -40.27 5.72
N LYS A 16 -22.77 -40.17 4.96
CA LYS A 16 -21.48 -39.70 5.43
C LYS A 16 -21.05 -38.54 4.57
N ALA A 17 -20.96 -37.35 5.14
CA ALA A 17 -20.31 -36.22 4.54
C ALA A 17 -18.80 -36.24 4.87
N LYS A 18 -17.95 -35.81 3.96
CA LYS A 18 -16.50 -35.76 4.13
C LYS A 18 -15.97 -34.45 3.56
N GLN A 19 -15.39 -33.62 4.42
CA GLN A 19 -14.67 -32.41 4.03
C GLN A 19 -13.16 -32.65 4.14
N THR A 20 -12.40 -32.48 3.07
CA THR A 20 -10.96 -32.70 3.00
C THR A 20 -10.19 -31.59 2.28
N GLU A 21 -10.88 -30.62 1.76
CA GLU A 21 -10.34 -29.47 1.08
C GLU A 21 -10.92 -28.20 1.72
N PHE A 22 -10.08 -27.29 2.21
CA PHE A 22 -10.48 -26.08 2.89
C PHE A 22 -10.16 -24.89 2.01
N LYS A 23 -11.18 -24.06 1.71
CA LYS A 23 -11.14 -23.05 0.65
C LYS A 23 -11.05 -21.60 1.16
N GLY A 24 -10.76 -21.41 2.44
CA GLY A 24 -10.61 -20.08 3.03
C GLY A 24 -11.92 -19.39 3.41
N TYR A 25 -11.86 -18.09 3.62
CA TYR A 25 -12.95 -17.23 4.11
C TYR A 25 -13.99 -16.94 3.02
N ASN A 26 -15.27 -17.14 3.36
CA ASN A 26 -16.40 -16.72 2.55
C ASN A 26 -17.63 -16.43 3.44
N HIS A 27 -17.84 -15.15 3.72
CA HIS A 27 -18.99 -14.65 4.51
C HIS A 27 -20.20 -14.31 3.63
N ASN A 28 -20.29 -14.91 2.45
CA ASN A 28 -21.45 -14.77 1.58
C ASN A 28 -22.52 -15.78 1.96
N LEU A 29 -23.79 -15.42 1.83
CA LEU A 29 -24.92 -16.31 2.06
C LEU A 29 -24.88 -17.62 1.24
N TYR A 30 -24.13 -17.62 0.14
CA TYR A 30 -23.89 -18.79 -0.70
C TYR A 30 -22.42 -19.21 -0.60
N ALA A 31 -22.09 -19.93 0.47
CA ALA A 31 -20.78 -20.54 0.63
C ALA A 31 -20.75 -21.95 0.03
N GLN A 32 -19.62 -22.34 -0.54
CA GLN A 32 -19.40 -23.70 -1.06
C GLN A 32 -18.85 -24.62 0.05
N ASP A 33 -18.98 -25.94 -0.16
CA ASP A 33 -18.36 -26.92 0.74
C ASP A 33 -16.86 -26.65 0.88
N GLY A 34 -16.40 -26.57 2.12
CA GLY A 34 -15.01 -26.31 2.47
C GLY A 34 -14.66 -24.84 2.67
N GLU A 35 -15.54 -23.91 2.34
CA GLU A 35 -15.40 -22.50 2.70
C GLU A 35 -15.77 -22.26 4.15
N LEU A 36 -15.14 -21.28 4.78
CA LEU A 36 -15.35 -20.91 6.17
C LEU A 36 -16.19 -19.63 6.21
N TRP A 37 -17.32 -19.70 6.91
CA TRP A 37 -18.19 -18.55 7.16
C TRP A 37 -17.50 -17.44 7.95
N ASP A 38 -16.73 -17.85 8.96
CA ASP A 38 -15.81 -16.98 9.67
C ASP A 38 -14.52 -17.72 9.98
N MET A 39 -13.43 -16.99 10.04
CA MET A 39 -12.12 -17.54 10.41
C MET A 39 -11.24 -16.48 11.07
N LYS A 40 -10.25 -16.93 11.84
CA LYS A 40 -9.27 -16.06 12.48
C LYS A 40 -7.91 -16.77 12.52
N ASN A 41 -6.87 -16.07 12.10
CA ASN A 41 -5.46 -16.51 12.19
C ASN A 41 -5.18 -17.90 11.58
N LEU A 42 -5.83 -18.20 10.45
CA LEU A 42 -5.61 -19.44 9.71
C LEU A 42 -5.07 -19.12 8.30
N THR A 43 -4.36 -20.05 7.69
CA THR A 43 -3.68 -19.88 6.41
C THR A 43 -3.82 -21.09 5.49
N SER A 44 -3.63 -20.88 4.18
CA SER A 44 -3.57 -21.88 3.11
C SER A 44 -2.19 -22.50 2.90
N ASP A 45 -1.20 -22.24 3.76
CA ASP A 45 0.18 -22.68 3.50
C ASP A 45 0.34 -24.21 3.42
N LEU A 46 -0.57 -24.93 4.05
CA LEU A 46 -0.65 -26.41 3.96
C LEU A 46 -1.81 -26.89 3.08
N TYR A 47 -2.33 -26.06 2.17
CA TYR A 47 -3.44 -26.45 1.29
C TYR A 47 -3.22 -27.84 0.66
N PRO A 48 -4.24 -28.72 0.61
CA PRO A 48 -5.67 -28.47 0.92
C PRO A 48 -6.05 -28.53 2.41
N LEU A 49 -5.09 -28.66 3.31
CA LEU A 49 -5.32 -28.65 4.74
C LEU A 49 -5.36 -27.20 5.26
N LEU A 50 -6.02 -27.00 6.39
CA LEU A 50 -6.06 -25.76 7.11
C LEU A 50 -5.02 -25.79 8.23
N SER A 51 -4.29 -24.68 8.44
CA SER A 51 -3.34 -24.53 9.52
C SER A 51 -3.42 -23.13 10.14
N PRO A 52 -3.07 -22.97 11.41
CA PRO A 52 -2.81 -21.65 11.96
C PRO A 52 -1.69 -20.94 11.16
N ARG A 53 -1.77 -19.61 11.08
CA ARG A 53 -0.64 -18.83 10.56
C ARG A 53 0.57 -18.94 11.49
N LEU A 54 1.74 -18.72 10.96
CA LEU A 54 2.96 -18.63 11.77
C LEU A 54 2.94 -17.38 12.66
N PRO A 55 3.62 -17.40 13.82
CA PRO A 55 3.74 -16.24 14.69
C PRO A 55 4.50 -15.12 13.98
N ARG A 56 4.12 -13.88 14.25
CA ARG A 56 4.84 -12.68 13.83
C ARG A 56 5.90 -12.31 14.88
N TYR A 57 6.81 -11.42 14.50
CA TYR A 57 7.88 -10.97 15.40
C TYR A 57 7.93 -9.45 15.43
N ILE A 58 7.97 -8.86 16.62
CA ILE A 58 8.17 -7.42 16.81
C ILE A 58 9.67 -7.15 16.67
N VAL A 59 10.03 -6.30 15.72
CA VAL A 59 11.42 -5.91 15.46
C VAL A 59 11.75 -4.51 15.97
N GLU A 60 10.73 -3.65 16.13
CA GLU A 60 10.87 -2.31 16.67
C GLU A 60 9.53 -1.84 17.26
N THR A 61 9.58 -0.85 18.17
CA THR A 61 8.37 -0.26 18.77
C THR A 61 8.46 1.26 18.74
N LEU A 62 7.53 1.88 18.02
CA LEU A 62 7.41 3.32 17.85
C LEU A 62 6.38 3.89 18.84
N THR A 63 6.58 5.14 19.21
CA THR A 63 5.63 5.84 20.10
C THR A 63 4.44 6.43 19.31
N LYS A 64 4.72 6.96 18.11
CA LYS A 64 3.72 7.59 17.24
C LYS A 64 4.00 7.25 15.77
N PRO A 65 3.46 6.13 15.28
CA PRO A 65 3.77 5.61 13.96
C PRO A 65 3.12 6.47 12.86
N ASN A 66 3.91 7.22 12.12
CA ASN A 66 3.46 8.13 11.06
C ASN A 66 3.73 7.62 9.65
N GLY A 67 4.50 6.56 9.48
CA GLY A 67 4.77 5.94 8.20
C GLY A 67 5.90 4.92 8.25
N PHE A 68 5.87 4.00 7.30
CA PHE A 68 6.87 2.95 7.13
C PHE A 68 7.13 2.69 5.66
N TYR A 69 8.38 2.46 5.32
CA TYR A 69 8.83 2.11 3.97
C TYR A 69 10.03 1.17 4.05
N ALA A 70 10.10 0.22 3.14
CA ALA A 70 11.22 -0.70 3.06
C ALA A 70 11.69 -0.83 1.60
N LYS A 71 12.97 -0.59 1.37
CA LYS A 71 13.68 -0.81 0.12
C LYS A 71 15.19 -0.76 0.36
N ASP A 72 15.86 -1.89 0.29
CA ASP A 72 17.29 -2.01 0.60
C ASP A 72 17.68 -1.39 1.96
N GLY A 73 16.78 -1.43 2.93
CA GLY A 73 16.81 -0.84 4.25
C GLY A 73 15.39 -0.64 4.79
N MET A 74 15.27 -0.24 6.03
CA MET A 74 14.00 0.05 6.69
C MET A 74 13.93 1.51 7.13
N TYR A 75 12.84 2.19 6.78
CA TYR A 75 12.63 3.60 7.04
C TYR A 75 11.29 3.81 7.70
N TRP A 76 11.26 4.60 8.78
CA TRP A 76 10.02 4.92 9.46
C TRP A 76 10.00 6.32 10.04
N VAL A 77 8.81 6.78 10.35
CA VAL A 77 8.61 8.05 11.05
C VAL A 77 7.93 7.78 12.38
N ASP A 78 8.59 8.18 13.47
CA ASP A 78 8.07 8.17 14.82
C ASP A 78 7.88 9.62 15.30
N GLY A 79 6.61 10.04 15.40
CA GLY A 79 6.25 11.42 15.66
C GLY A 79 6.80 12.37 14.60
N THR A 80 7.81 13.17 14.98
CA THR A 80 8.52 14.09 14.07
C THR A 80 9.89 13.57 13.62
N GLY A 81 10.34 12.42 14.12
CA GLY A 81 11.65 11.87 13.77
C GLY A 81 11.56 10.95 12.56
N PHE A 82 12.39 11.18 11.54
CA PHE A 82 12.65 10.24 10.46
C PHE A 82 13.85 9.36 10.82
N TYR A 83 13.68 8.05 10.70
CA TYR A 83 14.67 7.03 11.04
C TYR A 83 15.01 6.19 9.80
N ALA A 84 16.27 5.84 9.69
CA ALA A 84 16.79 4.87 8.72
C ALA A 84 17.59 3.81 9.46
N ASP A 85 17.18 2.55 9.32
CA ASP A 85 17.81 1.39 9.98
C ASP A 85 18.10 1.59 11.49
N GLY A 86 17.13 2.17 12.21
CA GLY A 86 17.20 2.42 13.66
C GLY A 86 17.81 3.76 14.07
N GLU A 87 18.44 4.50 13.17
CA GLU A 87 19.05 5.79 13.47
C GLU A 87 18.22 6.98 13.00
N LYS A 88 18.03 7.97 13.88
CA LYS A 88 17.36 9.22 13.50
C LYS A 88 18.24 10.00 12.51
N LYS A 89 17.69 10.35 11.35
CA LYS A 89 18.39 11.09 10.27
C LYS A 89 17.90 12.52 10.09
N GLY A 90 16.67 12.83 10.51
CA GLY A 90 16.14 14.18 10.36
C GLY A 90 14.77 14.35 11.01
N ASP A 91 14.20 15.55 10.81
CA ASP A 91 12.90 15.91 11.33
C ASP A 91 11.91 16.20 10.19
N VAL A 92 10.67 15.73 10.39
CA VAL A 92 9.51 15.90 9.49
C VAL A 92 8.32 16.40 10.28
N ALA A 93 7.25 16.82 9.64
CA ALA A 93 6.03 17.17 10.33
C ALA A 93 5.37 15.94 10.98
N ASP A 94 4.61 16.18 12.04
CA ASP A 94 3.88 15.12 12.74
C ASP A 94 2.56 14.81 12.00
N SER A 95 2.66 14.00 10.94
CA SER A 95 1.54 13.59 10.09
C SER A 95 1.85 12.27 9.39
N ARG A 96 0.84 11.61 8.85
CA ARG A 96 1.01 10.42 7.99
C ARG A 96 1.90 10.72 6.80
N LYS A 97 2.78 9.77 6.44
CA LYS A 97 3.75 9.89 5.36
C LYS A 97 3.47 8.94 4.22
N GLN A 98 3.76 9.42 3.03
CA GLN A 98 3.98 8.63 1.83
C GLN A 98 5.46 8.58 1.49
N PHE A 99 5.91 7.44 0.99
CA PHE A 99 7.29 7.27 0.57
C PHE A 99 7.35 6.74 -0.87
N THR A 100 8.38 7.18 -1.57
CA THR A 100 8.84 6.54 -2.80
C THR A 100 10.35 6.62 -2.86
N SER A 101 10.97 5.94 -3.83
CA SER A 101 12.42 6.01 -3.99
C SER A 101 12.80 6.18 -5.45
N ILE A 102 13.84 6.94 -5.70
CA ILE A 102 14.46 7.07 -7.02
C ILE A 102 15.99 7.01 -6.85
N GLY A 103 16.63 6.07 -7.52
CA GLY A 103 18.06 5.82 -7.32
C GLY A 103 18.40 5.58 -5.84
N ALA A 104 19.26 6.42 -5.27
CA ALA A 104 19.65 6.37 -3.86
C ALA A 104 18.74 7.19 -2.94
N TYR A 105 17.83 7.99 -3.49
CA TYR A 105 16.99 8.89 -2.72
C TYR A 105 15.68 8.22 -2.28
N ILE A 106 15.35 8.39 -1.00
CA ILE A 106 14.01 8.15 -0.43
C ILE A 106 13.33 9.50 -0.33
N ILE A 107 12.15 9.62 -0.92
CA ILE A 107 11.35 10.85 -0.95
C ILE A 107 10.21 10.71 0.05
N ILE A 108 9.97 11.76 0.83
CA ILE A 108 9.03 11.78 1.95
C ILE A 108 7.99 12.88 1.73
N LEU A 109 6.74 12.48 1.51
CA LEU A 109 5.60 13.39 1.38
C LEU A 109 4.68 13.30 2.62
N PRO A 110 3.96 14.40 2.93
CA PRO A 110 3.84 15.66 2.22
C PRO A 110 4.97 16.68 2.51
N ASP A 111 5.97 16.32 3.34
CA ASP A 111 6.99 17.26 3.83
C ASP A 111 7.98 17.73 2.76
N LYS A 112 7.95 17.14 1.56
CA LYS A 112 8.89 17.41 0.48
C LYS A 112 10.34 17.29 0.96
N LYS A 113 10.64 16.20 1.70
CA LYS A 113 11.98 15.88 2.20
C LYS A 113 12.55 14.71 1.42
N TRP A 114 13.87 14.60 1.46
CA TRP A 114 14.60 13.46 0.91
C TRP A 114 15.66 12.94 1.88
N TYR A 115 15.99 11.68 1.75
CA TYR A 115 17.10 11.01 2.41
C TYR A 115 17.91 10.24 1.36
N ASN A 116 19.22 10.47 1.34
CA ASN A 116 20.13 9.71 0.47
C ASN A 116 20.73 8.54 1.25
N ARG A 117 20.34 7.33 0.90
CA ARG A 117 20.77 6.11 1.60
C ARG A 117 22.25 5.73 1.38
N LEU A 118 22.93 6.30 0.40
CA LEU A 118 24.36 6.06 0.17
C LEU A 118 25.25 7.04 0.94
N THR A 119 24.85 8.29 1.07
CA THR A 119 25.61 9.33 1.78
C THR A 119 25.13 9.54 3.21
N GLY A 120 23.90 9.14 3.54
CA GLY A 120 23.28 9.38 4.84
C GLY A 120 22.75 10.81 5.02
N GLU A 121 22.77 11.62 3.96
CA GLU A 121 22.31 13.00 3.98
C GLU A 121 20.79 13.07 3.95
N PHE A 122 20.25 14.08 4.65
CA PHE A 122 18.82 14.38 4.72
C PHE A 122 18.62 15.87 4.40
N GLY A 123 17.59 16.19 3.60
CA GLY A 123 17.37 17.57 3.17
C GLY A 123 15.98 17.83 2.60
N ASP A 124 15.82 19.04 2.07
CA ASP A 124 14.60 19.53 1.44
C ASP A 124 14.63 19.31 -0.08
N MET A 125 13.48 18.93 -0.66
CA MET A 125 13.29 18.85 -2.11
C MET A 125 13.31 20.24 -2.75
N GLU A 126 12.87 21.24 -2.02
CA GLU A 126 12.85 22.64 -2.43
C GLU A 126 14.08 23.37 -1.93
N ALA A 127 14.46 24.42 -2.65
CA ALA A 127 15.53 25.33 -2.23
C ALA A 127 15.14 26.77 -2.56
N SER A 128 15.46 27.72 -1.70
CA SER A 128 15.17 29.12 -1.94
C SER A 128 16.21 30.04 -1.35
N TRP A 129 16.39 31.16 -2.00
CA TRP A 129 17.21 32.27 -1.54
C TRP A 129 16.44 33.59 -1.74
N SER A 130 16.54 34.51 -0.80
CA SER A 130 15.99 35.85 -0.94
C SER A 130 16.97 36.87 -0.40
N GLY A 131 17.20 37.91 -1.16
CA GLY A 131 18.16 38.94 -0.79
C GLY A 131 18.36 40.02 -1.85
N SER A 132 19.25 40.95 -1.56
CA SER A 132 19.63 42.01 -2.50
C SER A 132 20.56 41.46 -3.57
N ALA A 133 20.15 41.55 -4.81
CA ALA A 133 20.92 41.05 -5.96
C ALA A 133 20.87 42.06 -7.11
N LYS A 134 21.81 41.89 -8.02
CA LYS A 134 21.95 42.70 -9.23
C LYS A 134 21.90 41.80 -10.45
N ILE A 135 21.12 42.18 -11.45
CA ILE A 135 21.14 41.56 -12.76
C ILE A 135 22.18 42.30 -13.62
N GLN A 136 23.10 41.54 -14.20
CA GLN A 136 24.24 42.11 -14.92
C GLN A 136 24.70 41.22 -16.09
N ASP A 137 25.58 41.80 -16.94
CA ASP A 137 26.29 41.00 -17.94
C ASP A 137 27.23 40.00 -17.29
N GLY A 138 27.34 38.83 -17.88
CA GLY A 138 28.26 37.79 -17.48
C GLY A 138 28.89 37.11 -18.69
N THR A 139 30.12 36.60 -18.50
CA THR A 139 30.85 35.87 -19.54
C THR A 139 31.01 34.43 -19.12
N TYR A 140 30.68 33.49 -19.99
CA TYR A 140 30.90 32.08 -19.79
C TYR A 140 31.97 31.54 -20.74
N ALA A 141 32.95 30.82 -20.23
CA ALA A 141 33.94 30.07 -21.00
C ALA A 141 34.58 30.82 -22.20
N GLY A 142 34.77 32.14 -22.10
CA GLY A 142 35.37 32.96 -23.14
C GLY A 142 34.41 33.48 -24.22
N GLU A 143 33.11 33.26 -24.03
CA GLU A 143 32.06 33.87 -24.84
C GLU A 143 31.97 35.40 -24.61
N SER A 144 31.25 36.11 -25.46
CA SER A 144 30.95 37.53 -25.25
C SER A 144 30.12 37.71 -23.99
N ALA A 145 30.24 38.86 -23.33
CA ALA A 145 29.42 39.22 -22.20
C ALA A 145 27.94 39.38 -22.65
N GLU A 146 27.05 38.77 -21.93
CA GLU A 146 25.62 38.76 -22.21
C GLU A 146 24.83 38.99 -20.91
N ALA A 147 23.59 39.49 -21.05
CA ALA A 147 22.67 39.74 -19.94
C ALA A 147 22.13 38.44 -19.34
N ASN A 148 22.96 37.72 -18.59
CA ASN A 148 22.70 36.35 -18.16
C ASN A 148 23.06 36.06 -16.70
N THR A 149 23.47 37.07 -15.91
CA THR A 149 24.03 36.82 -14.58
C THR A 149 23.23 37.55 -13.48
N ILE A 150 22.97 36.84 -12.40
CA ILE A 150 22.52 37.41 -11.12
C ILE A 150 23.72 37.37 -10.17
N TYR A 151 24.11 38.55 -9.68
CA TYR A 151 25.16 38.71 -8.68
C TYR A 151 24.55 39.06 -7.33
N ALA A 152 24.94 38.31 -6.27
CA ALA A 152 24.59 38.65 -4.89
C ALA A 152 25.79 38.37 -3.97
N ALA A 153 26.31 39.43 -3.36
CA ALA A 153 27.52 39.34 -2.52
C ALA A 153 27.26 38.41 -1.30
N GLY A 154 28.10 37.38 -1.16
CA GLY A 154 28.04 36.41 -0.07
C GLY A 154 26.83 35.46 -0.12
N ALA A 155 26.22 35.28 -1.25
CA ALA A 155 25.04 34.39 -1.41
C ALA A 155 25.39 32.89 -1.26
N ASN A 156 26.66 32.49 -1.49
CA ASN A 156 27.09 31.07 -1.44
C ASN A 156 26.17 30.14 -2.24
N TRP A 157 25.95 30.50 -3.49
CA TRP A 157 24.98 29.80 -4.37
C TRP A 157 25.15 28.28 -4.42
N ALA A 158 26.39 27.80 -4.35
CA ALA A 158 26.70 26.37 -4.41
C ALA A 158 26.20 25.57 -3.20
N ASP A 159 25.90 26.24 -2.08
CA ASP A 159 25.31 25.62 -0.89
C ASP A 159 23.78 25.46 -1.02
N ILE A 160 23.17 26.18 -1.99
CA ILE A 160 21.70 26.28 -2.13
C ILE A 160 21.24 25.61 -3.41
N PHE A 161 21.89 25.84 -4.53
CA PHE A 161 21.49 25.38 -5.86
C PHE A 161 22.59 24.57 -6.55
N GLN A 162 22.19 23.84 -7.58
CA GLN A 162 23.09 23.08 -8.45
C GLN A 162 22.97 23.54 -9.90
N VAL A 163 24.00 23.33 -10.67
CA VAL A 163 23.97 23.54 -12.13
C VAL A 163 22.95 22.58 -12.73
N GLY A 164 22.06 23.14 -13.54
CA GLY A 164 20.93 22.42 -14.13
C GLY A 164 19.62 22.53 -13.35
N ASP A 165 19.60 23.18 -12.19
CA ASP A 165 18.37 23.50 -11.47
C ASP A 165 17.54 24.52 -12.27
N ALA A 166 16.23 24.23 -12.40
CA ALA A 166 15.24 25.18 -12.85
C ALA A 166 14.76 26.01 -11.66
N VAL A 167 15.02 27.31 -11.69
CA VAL A 167 14.66 28.22 -10.60
C VAL A 167 13.66 29.28 -11.07
N ALA A 168 12.66 29.51 -10.26
CA ALA A 168 11.72 30.63 -10.43
C ALA A 168 12.34 31.89 -9.82
N ILE A 169 12.48 32.94 -10.61
CA ILE A 169 12.96 34.26 -10.17
C ILE A 169 11.74 35.14 -9.99
N SER A 170 11.68 35.84 -8.87
CA SER A 170 10.60 36.80 -8.54
C SER A 170 11.15 37.99 -7.77
N GLY A 171 10.34 39.07 -7.68
CA GLY A 171 10.77 40.30 -7.02
C GLY A 171 11.46 41.30 -7.94
N CYS A 172 11.62 41.01 -9.24
CA CYS A 172 12.11 42.00 -10.21
C CYS A 172 11.03 43.07 -10.43
N THR A 173 11.28 44.28 -9.96
CA THR A 173 10.38 45.44 -10.06
C THR A 173 10.82 46.45 -11.13
N ILE A 174 12.10 46.51 -11.44
CA ILE A 174 12.64 47.38 -12.50
C ILE A 174 12.27 46.85 -13.88
N HIS A 175 12.47 45.56 -14.08
CA HIS A 175 12.05 44.84 -15.29
C HIS A 175 11.25 43.60 -14.93
N GLU A 176 9.95 43.70 -14.89
CA GLU A 176 9.05 42.59 -14.53
C GLU A 176 9.20 41.36 -15.45
N SER A 177 9.71 41.53 -16.68
CA SER A 177 10.03 40.44 -17.61
C SER A 177 11.13 39.50 -17.08
N ASN A 178 11.92 39.92 -16.11
CA ASN A 178 12.94 39.08 -15.47
C ASN A 178 12.37 38.14 -14.43
N ASN A 179 11.07 38.29 -14.05
CA ASN A 179 10.35 37.31 -13.25
C ASN A 179 9.98 36.11 -14.15
N GLN A 180 10.80 35.07 -14.11
CA GLN A 180 10.67 33.91 -15.01
C GLN A 180 11.26 32.65 -14.37
N THR A 181 10.91 31.48 -14.88
CA THR A 181 11.58 30.23 -14.55
C THR A 181 12.67 29.95 -15.57
N ILE A 182 13.89 29.68 -15.10
CA ILE A 182 15.07 29.56 -15.95
C ILE A 182 16.06 28.57 -15.34
N ILE A 183 16.89 27.95 -16.18
CA ILE A 183 17.85 26.93 -15.77
C ILE A 183 19.23 27.53 -15.50
N ILE A 184 19.80 27.15 -14.36
CA ILE A 184 21.18 27.56 -13.96
C ILE A 184 22.18 26.86 -14.86
N ARG A 185 22.99 27.63 -15.55
CA ARG A 185 24.09 27.16 -16.40
C ARG A 185 25.40 26.99 -15.63
N GLU A 186 25.71 27.92 -14.73
CA GLU A 186 26.97 27.94 -13.98
C GLU A 186 26.80 28.63 -12.63
N ILE A 187 27.51 28.15 -11.64
CA ILE A 187 27.65 28.77 -10.32
C ILE A 187 29.13 29.14 -10.15
N ASP A 188 29.43 30.44 -10.05
CA ASP A 188 30.78 30.96 -9.90
C ASP A 188 30.86 31.99 -8.76
N GLY A 189 31.13 31.51 -7.55
CA GLY A 189 31.17 32.33 -6.35
C GLY A 189 29.82 33.03 -6.09
N ASP A 190 29.85 34.36 -6.12
CA ASP A 190 28.68 35.22 -5.94
C ASP A 190 27.83 35.38 -7.22
N ASN A 191 28.21 34.74 -8.33
CA ASN A 191 27.53 34.83 -9.62
C ASN A 191 26.71 33.55 -9.88
N LEU A 192 25.46 33.73 -10.21
CA LEU A 192 24.56 32.72 -10.73
C LEU A 192 24.33 33.02 -12.21
N ARG A 193 24.84 32.17 -13.11
CA ARG A 193 24.77 32.40 -14.56
C ARG A 193 23.74 31.50 -15.21
N PHE A 194 23.09 32.06 -16.21
CA PHE A 194 22.04 31.43 -16.99
C PHE A 194 22.42 31.34 -18.48
N TYR A 195 21.60 30.74 -19.30
CA TYR A 195 21.85 30.59 -20.72
C TYR A 195 21.51 31.90 -21.48
N GLU A 196 22.43 32.31 -22.37
CA GLU A 196 22.27 33.44 -23.33
C GLU A 196 21.78 34.76 -22.70
N ASN A 197 21.18 35.63 -23.52
CA ASN A 197 20.59 36.91 -23.09
C ASN A 197 19.26 36.71 -22.40
N SER A 198 19.25 36.16 -21.19
CA SER A 198 18.07 35.77 -20.47
C SER A 198 17.33 36.95 -19.80
N PHE A 199 18.04 38.06 -19.60
CA PHE A 199 17.54 39.18 -18.82
C PHE A 199 17.57 40.51 -19.55
N THR A 200 16.71 41.44 -19.12
CA THR A 200 16.81 42.85 -19.43
C THR A 200 17.58 43.53 -18.31
N ILE A 201 18.68 44.22 -18.67
CA ILE A 201 19.56 44.90 -17.70
C ILE A 201 19.17 46.36 -17.59
N ASN A 202 19.17 46.86 -16.35
CA ASN A 202 19.04 48.28 -16.09
C ASN A 202 20.40 49.00 -16.25
N SER A 203 20.47 50.05 -17.05
CA SER A 203 21.69 50.83 -17.32
C SER A 203 22.29 51.49 -16.08
N GLY A 204 21.60 51.56 -14.96
CA GLY A 204 22.07 52.12 -13.69
C GLY A 204 22.82 51.15 -12.79
N GLY A 205 22.72 49.85 -13.04
CA GLY A 205 23.27 48.81 -12.19
C GLY A 205 22.66 48.72 -10.81
N ASP A 206 21.37 49.03 -10.70
CA ASP A 206 20.65 49.00 -9.45
C ASP A 206 20.44 47.59 -8.92
N THR A 207 20.36 47.45 -7.61
CA THR A 207 20.07 46.20 -6.93
C THR A 207 18.55 46.13 -6.58
N GLU A 208 18.00 44.94 -6.66
CA GLU A 208 16.65 44.64 -6.26
C GLU A 208 16.63 43.54 -5.20
N THR A 209 15.53 43.43 -4.44
CA THR A 209 15.33 42.27 -3.58
C THR A 209 14.66 41.17 -4.38
N LEU A 210 15.48 40.17 -4.73
CA LEU A 210 15.02 39.02 -5.52
C LEU A 210 14.74 37.83 -4.62
N THR A 211 13.80 36.99 -5.03
CA THR A 211 13.66 35.64 -4.53
C THR A 211 13.89 34.67 -5.67
N ILE A 212 14.77 33.70 -5.44
CA ILE A 212 15.14 32.65 -6.39
C ILE A 212 14.80 31.33 -5.71
N ALA A 213 13.93 30.51 -6.32
CA ALA A 213 13.46 29.28 -5.71
C ALA A 213 13.43 28.12 -6.72
N ARG A 214 13.91 26.95 -6.30
CA ARG A 214 13.61 25.68 -6.94
C ARG A 214 12.42 25.07 -6.22
N GLU A 215 11.35 24.91 -6.94
CA GLU A 215 10.05 24.50 -6.37
C GLU A 215 9.66 23.11 -6.85
N MET A 216 9.01 22.37 -5.96
CA MET A 216 8.35 21.11 -6.25
C MET A 216 6.83 21.33 -6.24
N PRO A 217 6.06 20.80 -7.20
CA PRO A 217 4.59 20.89 -7.13
C PRO A 217 4.05 20.23 -5.86
N GLU A 218 2.91 20.71 -5.40
CA GLU A 218 2.15 20.03 -4.37
C GLU A 218 1.62 18.72 -4.95
N LEU A 219 1.90 17.60 -4.29
CA LEU A 219 1.48 16.27 -4.74
C LEU A 219 0.67 15.58 -3.65
N ASP A 220 -0.46 15.00 -4.02
CA ASP A 220 -1.24 14.14 -3.15
C ASP A 220 -0.73 12.70 -3.19
N PHE A 221 -0.22 12.27 -4.35
CA PHE A 221 0.33 10.92 -4.55
C PHE A 221 1.58 10.96 -5.41
N ILE A 222 2.51 10.02 -5.14
CA ILE A 222 3.79 9.93 -5.82
C ILE A 222 4.20 8.47 -6.05
N CYS A 223 4.81 8.20 -7.20
CA CYS A 223 5.45 6.92 -7.51
C CYS A 223 6.70 7.12 -8.37
N GLU A 224 7.51 6.10 -8.53
CA GLU A 224 8.65 6.10 -9.45
C GLU A 224 8.35 5.18 -10.64
N ASN A 225 8.70 5.63 -11.83
CA ASN A 225 8.71 4.81 -13.03
C ASN A 225 9.80 5.27 -13.99
N GLU A 226 10.62 4.33 -14.46
CA GLU A 226 11.69 4.56 -15.44
C GLU A 226 12.60 5.73 -15.09
N ASN A 227 13.06 5.76 -13.84
CA ASN A 227 13.98 6.77 -13.31
C ASN A 227 13.42 8.20 -13.35
N ARG A 228 12.10 8.34 -13.21
CA ARG A 228 11.37 9.60 -12.98
C ARG A 228 10.44 9.45 -11.80
N LEU A 229 10.30 10.51 -11.04
CA LEU A 229 9.18 10.63 -10.11
C LEU A 229 7.95 11.08 -10.90
N TRP A 230 6.86 10.39 -10.67
CA TRP A 230 5.53 10.74 -11.17
C TRP A 230 4.62 11.04 -9.98
N GLY A 231 3.83 12.08 -10.11
CA GLY A 231 2.89 12.43 -9.06
C GLY A 231 1.64 13.08 -9.63
N CYS A 232 0.64 13.24 -8.78
CA CYS A 232 -0.60 13.89 -9.18
C CYS A 232 -1.22 14.69 -8.02
N LYS A 233 -1.95 15.74 -8.40
CA LYS A 233 -2.77 16.55 -7.51
C LYS A 233 -3.99 17.10 -8.23
N GLY A 234 -5.17 17.02 -7.58
CA GLY A 234 -6.41 17.40 -8.22
C GLY A 234 -6.64 16.56 -9.48
N ASP A 235 -6.57 17.18 -10.66
CA ASP A 235 -6.65 16.54 -11.97
C ASP A 235 -5.36 16.67 -12.82
N THR A 236 -4.27 17.18 -12.23
CA THR A 236 -2.98 17.36 -12.89
C THR A 236 -2.02 16.22 -12.59
N VAL A 237 -1.37 15.72 -13.65
CA VAL A 237 -0.27 14.75 -13.60
C VAL A 237 1.04 15.47 -13.81
N TYR A 238 2.03 15.18 -12.96
CA TYR A 238 3.37 15.74 -13.01
C TYR A 238 4.43 14.65 -13.15
N ALA A 239 5.55 14.99 -13.80
CA ALA A 239 6.75 14.17 -13.75
C ALA A 239 8.00 15.04 -13.56
N SER A 240 8.92 14.55 -12.73
CA SER A 240 10.22 15.17 -12.54
C SER A 240 11.10 15.04 -13.79
N LYS A 241 12.20 15.78 -13.86
CA LYS A 241 13.26 15.59 -14.84
C LYS A 241 13.85 14.17 -14.74
N LEU A 242 14.24 13.59 -15.84
CA LEU A 242 14.80 12.23 -15.90
C LEU A 242 16.05 12.11 -15.04
N GLY A 243 16.03 11.18 -14.08
CA GLY A 243 17.15 10.93 -13.16
C GLY A 243 17.35 11.99 -12.09
N ASP A 244 16.48 13.00 -12.04
CA ASP A 244 16.62 14.14 -11.15
C ASP A 244 15.28 14.35 -10.38
N PRO A 245 15.22 13.99 -9.10
CA PRO A 245 14.01 14.14 -8.31
C PRO A 245 13.69 15.58 -7.91
N PHE A 246 14.65 16.48 -8.02
CA PHE A 246 14.55 17.86 -7.51
C PHE A 246 13.93 18.82 -8.51
N ASN A 247 14.02 18.53 -9.81
CA ASN A 247 13.60 19.42 -10.88
C ASN A 247 12.27 19.00 -11.51
N TRP A 248 11.26 19.85 -11.36
CA TRP A 248 9.88 19.62 -11.83
C TRP A 248 9.41 20.63 -12.87
N ASN A 249 10.19 21.71 -13.08
CA ASN A 249 9.83 22.86 -13.91
C ASN A 249 10.83 23.11 -15.05
N VAL A 250 11.42 22.05 -15.60
CA VAL A 250 12.33 22.11 -16.76
C VAL A 250 11.55 21.80 -18.03
N PHE A 251 11.43 22.76 -18.96
CA PHE A 251 10.63 22.66 -20.19
C PHE A 251 11.38 23.22 -21.41
N ASP A 252 12.59 22.74 -21.66
CA ASP A 252 13.45 23.21 -22.77
C ASP A 252 13.23 22.50 -24.10
N GLY A 253 12.34 21.50 -24.14
CA GLY A 253 12.07 20.67 -25.31
C GLY A 253 12.99 19.45 -25.42
N LEU A 254 13.73 19.12 -24.35
CA LEU A 254 14.64 17.96 -24.29
C LEU A 254 13.88 16.68 -23.85
N SER A 255 14.46 15.54 -24.20
CA SER A 255 13.90 14.23 -23.77
C SER A 255 13.97 13.99 -22.27
N THR A 256 14.83 14.73 -21.58
CA THR A 256 15.02 14.63 -20.13
C THR A 256 14.13 15.55 -19.32
N ASP A 257 13.40 16.46 -19.95
CA ASP A 257 12.61 17.50 -19.30
C ASP A 257 11.51 16.96 -18.39
N SER A 258 11.02 17.83 -17.54
CA SER A 258 9.83 17.64 -16.72
C SER A 258 8.55 17.53 -17.57
N PHE A 259 7.45 17.12 -16.96
CA PHE A 259 6.16 17.03 -17.64
C PHE A 259 5.03 17.43 -16.69
N ALA A 260 4.03 18.12 -17.20
CA ALA A 260 2.81 18.44 -16.49
C ALA A 260 1.63 18.51 -17.46
N VAL A 261 0.49 17.91 -17.10
CA VAL A 261 -0.73 17.92 -17.91
C VAL A 261 -1.98 17.75 -17.05
N ASP A 262 -3.03 18.49 -17.40
CA ASP A 262 -4.36 18.32 -16.83
C ASP A 262 -5.16 17.30 -17.63
N VAL A 263 -5.85 16.36 -16.93
CA VAL A 263 -6.60 15.29 -17.58
C VAL A 263 -8.06 15.65 -17.88
N GLY A 264 -8.58 16.72 -17.31
CA GLY A 264 -9.90 17.29 -17.63
C GLY A 264 -11.11 16.41 -17.31
N SER A 265 -10.96 15.30 -16.59
CA SER A 265 -12.08 14.48 -16.10
C SER A 265 -12.54 14.97 -14.73
N ALA A 266 -13.79 14.68 -14.39
CA ALA A 266 -14.32 15.03 -13.06
C ALA A 266 -13.63 14.26 -11.92
N GLY A 267 -13.54 14.89 -10.76
CA GLY A 267 -12.97 14.34 -9.53
C GLY A 267 -11.45 14.38 -9.47
N ASP A 268 -10.92 14.37 -8.27
CA ASP A 268 -9.49 14.37 -7.99
C ASP A 268 -8.88 12.98 -8.15
N PHE A 269 -7.57 12.92 -8.33
CA PHE A 269 -6.85 11.66 -8.24
C PHE A 269 -6.93 11.06 -6.84
N THR A 270 -6.99 9.74 -6.75
CA THR A 270 -7.12 8.97 -5.50
C THR A 270 -5.95 8.03 -5.26
N GLY A 271 -4.98 7.97 -6.17
CA GLY A 271 -3.77 7.20 -6.04
C GLY A 271 -2.93 7.17 -7.30
N CYS A 272 -1.67 6.78 -7.16
CA CYS A 272 -0.79 6.48 -8.28
C CYS A 272 0.17 5.32 -7.94
N CYS A 273 0.60 4.60 -8.96
CA CYS A 273 1.64 3.59 -8.86
C CYS A 273 2.30 3.34 -10.22
N SER A 274 3.46 2.68 -10.21
CA SER A 274 4.06 2.10 -11.41
C SER A 274 3.53 0.68 -11.60
N TYR A 275 2.95 0.38 -12.75
CA TYR A 275 2.47 -0.96 -13.05
C TYR A 275 2.61 -1.30 -14.53
N LEU A 276 3.16 -2.51 -14.83
CA LEU A 276 3.46 -3.00 -16.18
C LEU A 276 4.35 -2.06 -17.00
N GLY A 277 5.26 -1.34 -16.33
CA GLY A 277 6.17 -0.38 -16.96
C GLY A 277 5.54 0.98 -17.28
N TYR A 278 4.34 1.25 -16.80
CA TYR A 278 3.64 2.53 -17.00
C TYR A 278 3.34 3.22 -15.68
N PRO A 279 3.47 4.54 -15.60
CA PRO A 279 2.85 5.32 -14.55
C PRO A 279 1.33 5.20 -14.68
N CYS A 280 0.68 4.78 -13.60
CA CYS A 280 -0.77 4.64 -13.51
C CYS A 280 -1.31 5.59 -12.45
N MET A 281 -2.25 6.46 -12.82
CA MET A 281 -2.97 7.36 -11.91
C MET A 281 -4.42 6.92 -11.83
N PHE A 282 -4.99 6.97 -10.66
CA PHE A 282 -6.35 6.50 -10.38
C PHE A 282 -7.23 7.64 -9.91
N LYS A 283 -8.45 7.70 -10.42
CA LYS A 283 -9.61 8.33 -9.81
C LYS A 283 -10.59 7.22 -9.44
N GLU A 284 -11.63 7.48 -8.66
CA GLU A 284 -12.56 6.40 -8.26
C GLU A 284 -13.22 5.67 -9.43
N GLU A 285 -13.45 6.37 -10.56
CA GLU A 285 -14.16 5.84 -11.74
C GLU A 285 -13.31 5.84 -13.02
N ASN A 286 -12.01 6.14 -12.91
CA ASN A 286 -11.11 6.18 -14.05
C ASN A 286 -9.72 5.69 -13.69
N ILE A 287 -9.08 5.04 -14.67
CA ILE A 287 -7.67 4.66 -14.60
C ILE A 287 -6.97 5.35 -15.78
N TYR A 288 -5.89 6.07 -15.48
CA TYR A 288 -5.03 6.72 -16.44
C TYR A 288 -3.69 6.02 -16.51
N LYS A 289 -3.19 5.85 -17.73
CA LYS A 289 -1.83 5.37 -17.99
C LYS A 289 -1.09 6.39 -18.82
N VAL A 290 0.17 6.59 -18.54
CA VAL A 290 1.05 7.42 -19.34
C VAL A 290 1.83 6.55 -20.30
N TYR A 291 1.64 6.77 -21.59
CA TYR A 291 2.37 6.10 -22.67
C TYR A 291 3.39 7.07 -23.26
N GLY A 292 4.48 6.54 -23.79
CA GLY A 292 5.57 7.32 -24.39
C GLY A 292 6.88 7.14 -23.61
N ASP A 293 7.97 7.67 -24.15
CA ASP A 293 9.34 7.55 -23.62
C ASP A 293 9.97 8.90 -23.26
N LYS A 294 9.34 10.01 -23.65
CA LYS A 294 9.83 11.37 -23.40
C LYS A 294 8.68 12.38 -23.36
N PRO A 295 8.88 13.56 -22.73
CA PRO A 295 7.81 14.56 -22.55
C PRO A 295 7.10 14.96 -23.84
N SER A 296 7.82 15.05 -24.98
CA SER A 296 7.23 15.43 -26.26
C SER A 296 6.26 14.39 -26.89
N ASN A 297 6.26 13.15 -26.39
CA ASN A 297 5.36 12.10 -26.87
C ASN A 297 4.57 11.41 -25.75
N TYR A 298 4.61 11.92 -24.53
CA TYR A 298 3.77 11.40 -23.47
C TYR A 298 2.28 11.60 -23.80
N GLN A 299 1.53 10.53 -23.64
CA GLN A 299 0.08 10.51 -23.81
C GLN A 299 -0.57 9.93 -22.55
N VAL A 300 -1.31 10.75 -21.82
CA VAL A 300 -2.09 10.32 -20.66
C VAL A 300 -3.45 9.82 -21.16
N MET A 301 -3.61 8.51 -21.16
CA MET A 301 -4.80 7.83 -21.68
C MET A 301 -5.67 7.35 -20.53
N GLY A 302 -6.87 7.93 -20.41
CA GLY A 302 -7.88 7.55 -19.42
C GLY A 302 -8.85 6.52 -19.94
N SER A 303 -9.23 5.57 -19.08
CA SER A 303 -10.33 4.63 -19.32
C SER A 303 -11.32 4.69 -18.17
N ALA A 304 -12.63 4.77 -18.48
CA ALA A 304 -13.68 4.65 -17.47
C ALA A 304 -13.65 3.21 -16.91
N SER A 305 -13.31 3.08 -15.67
CA SER A 305 -13.14 1.79 -14.99
C SER A 305 -13.09 1.99 -13.47
N LEU A 306 -13.23 0.91 -12.71
CA LEU A 306 -13.07 0.95 -11.25
C LEU A 306 -11.64 1.34 -10.91
N GLY A 307 -11.46 2.50 -10.30
CA GLY A 307 -10.18 2.93 -9.77
C GLY A 307 -10.11 2.78 -8.24
N VAL A 308 -9.15 3.43 -7.63
CA VAL A 308 -8.90 3.38 -6.18
C VAL A 308 -9.93 4.23 -5.45
N GLU A 309 -10.52 3.70 -4.38
CA GLU A 309 -11.41 4.46 -3.49
C GLU A 309 -10.64 5.57 -2.76
N ALA A 310 -11.27 6.71 -2.59
CA ALA A 310 -10.68 7.84 -1.85
C ALA A 310 -10.26 7.40 -0.44
N GLY A 311 -9.05 7.80 -0.01
CA GLY A 311 -8.46 7.38 1.26
C GLY A 311 -7.77 6.01 1.25
N SER A 312 -7.86 5.24 0.17
CA SER A 312 -7.33 3.87 0.08
C SER A 312 -6.14 3.72 -0.89
N HIS A 313 -5.40 4.81 -1.18
CA HIS A 313 -4.22 4.77 -2.06
C HIS A 313 -3.13 3.79 -1.57
N MET A 314 -3.00 3.62 -0.27
CA MET A 314 -2.08 2.64 0.33
C MET A 314 -2.51 1.19 0.12
N SER A 315 -3.70 0.93 -0.46
CA SER A 315 -4.13 -0.43 -0.81
C SER A 315 -3.50 -0.99 -2.08
N LEU A 316 -2.82 -0.14 -2.87
CA LEU A 316 -2.15 -0.54 -4.11
C LEU A 316 -0.95 -1.45 -3.80
N ALA A 317 -1.06 -2.74 -4.13
CA ALA A 317 0.07 -3.68 -4.02
C ALA A 317 0.01 -4.76 -5.10
N ILE A 318 1.19 -5.24 -5.50
CA ILE A 318 1.34 -6.26 -6.55
C ILE A 318 1.63 -7.61 -5.90
N ALA A 319 0.81 -8.59 -6.19
CA ALA A 319 1.03 -9.99 -5.81
C ALA A 319 0.79 -10.90 -7.01
N GLY A 320 1.69 -11.85 -7.27
CA GLY A 320 1.59 -12.74 -8.42
C GLY A 320 1.43 -12.01 -9.76
N GLU A 321 2.14 -10.89 -9.97
CA GLU A 321 2.10 -10.04 -11.17
C GLU A 321 0.79 -9.25 -11.37
N VAL A 322 -0.20 -9.39 -10.48
CA VAL A 322 -1.48 -8.70 -10.51
C VAL A 322 -1.47 -7.54 -9.51
N LEU A 323 -1.98 -6.38 -9.92
CA LEU A 323 -2.18 -5.24 -9.04
C LEU A 323 -3.54 -5.37 -8.34
N PHE A 324 -3.51 -5.31 -7.02
CA PHE A 324 -4.70 -5.33 -6.17
C PHE A 324 -4.89 -3.98 -5.50
N TYR A 325 -6.16 -3.58 -5.31
CA TYR A 325 -6.51 -2.37 -4.57
C TYR A 325 -7.98 -2.36 -4.15
N LEU A 326 -8.31 -1.52 -3.18
CA LEU A 326 -9.69 -1.27 -2.80
C LEU A 326 -10.33 -0.25 -3.74
N SER A 327 -11.44 -0.64 -4.33
CA SER A 327 -12.33 0.21 -5.11
C SER A 327 -13.67 0.40 -4.40
N ARG A 328 -14.52 1.30 -4.87
CA ARG A 328 -15.88 1.55 -4.33
C ARG A 328 -16.79 0.30 -4.28
N VAL A 329 -16.45 -0.77 -4.98
CA VAL A 329 -17.21 -2.03 -4.99
C VAL A 329 -16.50 -3.15 -4.20
N GLY A 330 -15.40 -2.83 -3.51
CA GLY A 330 -14.54 -3.76 -2.79
C GLY A 330 -13.22 -4.02 -3.52
N ILE A 331 -12.47 -5.02 -3.07
CA ILE A 331 -11.15 -5.34 -3.63
C ILE A 331 -11.28 -5.83 -5.07
N VAL A 332 -10.42 -5.31 -5.92
CA VAL A 332 -10.30 -5.69 -7.33
C VAL A 332 -8.89 -6.16 -7.67
N ALA A 333 -8.80 -7.04 -8.64
CA ALA A 333 -7.58 -7.51 -9.29
C ALA A 333 -7.47 -6.87 -10.68
N TYR A 334 -6.34 -6.21 -10.96
CA TYR A 334 -6.10 -5.48 -12.20
C TYR A 334 -4.85 -5.99 -12.90
N SER A 335 -5.02 -6.49 -14.13
CA SER A 335 -3.95 -7.03 -14.97
C SER A 335 -3.72 -6.18 -16.23
N GLY A 336 -4.02 -4.86 -16.17
CA GLY A 336 -3.82 -3.92 -17.26
C GLY A 336 -5.04 -3.71 -18.17
N GLY A 337 -6.08 -4.54 -18.08
CA GLY A 337 -7.34 -4.43 -18.82
C GLY A 337 -8.48 -3.87 -17.95
N ILE A 338 -9.57 -4.64 -17.80
CA ILE A 338 -10.71 -4.30 -16.93
C ILE A 338 -10.47 -4.92 -15.55
N PRO A 339 -10.53 -4.14 -14.46
CA PRO A 339 -10.42 -4.67 -13.11
C PRO A 339 -11.51 -5.69 -12.81
N GLN A 340 -11.15 -6.79 -12.17
CA GLN A 340 -12.06 -7.87 -11.79
C GLN A 340 -12.29 -7.84 -10.28
N SER A 341 -13.54 -7.80 -9.84
CA SER A 341 -13.84 -7.87 -8.41
C SER A 341 -13.54 -9.26 -7.86
N ILE A 342 -12.83 -9.31 -6.75
CA ILE A 342 -12.57 -10.50 -5.94
C ILE A 342 -13.21 -10.39 -4.55
N ALA A 343 -14.11 -9.42 -4.37
CA ALA A 343 -14.74 -9.09 -3.10
C ALA A 343 -16.00 -9.94 -2.80
N ALA A 344 -16.40 -10.87 -3.66
CA ALA A 344 -17.59 -11.70 -3.44
C ALA A 344 -17.60 -12.42 -2.07
N PRO A 345 -16.48 -12.94 -1.54
CA PRO A 345 -16.43 -13.56 -0.22
C PRO A 345 -16.75 -12.65 0.96
N PHE A 346 -16.71 -11.33 0.78
CA PHE A 346 -17.09 -10.37 1.84
C PHE A 346 -18.62 -10.17 1.94
N GLY A 347 -19.40 -10.73 1.02
CA GLY A 347 -20.87 -10.61 1.03
C GLY A 347 -21.32 -9.15 0.91
N THR A 348 -22.06 -8.68 1.91
CA THR A 348 -22.59 -7.31 1.96
C THR A 348 -21.70 -6.34 2.74
N GLU A 349 -20.62 -6.81 3.36
CA GLU A 349 -19.71 -5.97 4.11
C GLU A 349 -19.01 -4.95 3.21
N ARG A 350 -18.76 -3.77 3.76
CA ARG A 350 -18.09 -2.67 3.09
C ARG A 350 -16.93 -2.19 3.94
N TYR A 351 -15.84 -1.89 3.26
CA TYR A 351 -14.58 -1.48 3.87
C TYR A 351 -14.07 -0.21 3.23
N ARG A 352 -13.24 0.53 3.95
CA ARG A 352 -12.60 1.78 3.54
C ARG A 352 -11.19 1.88 4.14
N ASN A 353 -10.47 2.96 3.85
CA ASN A 353 -9.16 3.30 4.43
C ASN A 353 -8.14 2.16 4.38
N ALA A 354 -8.11 1.42 3.27
CA ALA A 354 -7.30 0.24 3.13
C ALA A 354 -5.80 0.54 3.01
N VAL A 355 -5.00 -0.25 3.72
CA VAL A 355 -3.54 -0.26 3.66
C VAL A 355 -3.06 -1.67 3.36
N ALA A 356 -2.23 -1.84 2.34
CA ALA A 356 -1.85 -3.16 1.87
C ALA A 356 -0.36 -3.32 1.58
N GLY A 357 0.04 -4.58 1.49
CA GLY A 357 1.35 -5.01 1.05
C GLY A 357 1.33 -6.42 0.47
N SER A 358 2.48 -6.89 0.03
CA SER A 358 2.61 -8.22 -0.58
C SER A 358 3.96 -8.84 -0.27
N ASP A 359 3.98 -10.16 -0.12
CA ASP A 359 5.18 -10.99 -0.09
C ASP A 359 5.56 -11.53 -1.48
N GLY A 360 4.91 -10.98 -2.53
CA GLY A 360 5.07 -11.43 -3.91
C GLY A 360 4.07 -12.52 -4.32
N VAL A 361 3.46 -13.22 -3.36
CA VAL A 361 2.50 -14.32 -3.59
C VAL A 361 1.14 -14.00 -2.99
N LYS A 362 1.11 -13.49 -1.77
CA LYS A 362 -0.09 -13.13 -1.04
C LYS A 362 -0.23 -11.60 -1.01
N TYR A 363 -1.47 -11.13 -1.12
CA TYR A 363 -1.86 -9.75 -0.92
C TYR A 363 -2.44 -9.62 0.48
N TYR A 364 -1.79 -8.82 1.33
CA TYR A 364 -2.19 -8.51 2.69
C TYR A 364 -2.86 -7.15 2.69
N VAL A 365 -4.06 -7.04 3.26
CA VAL A 365 -4.80 -5.79 3.31
C VAL A 365 -5.50 -5.60 4.64
N SER A 366 -5.17 -4.52 5.34
CA SER A 366 -5.86 -4.05 6.53
C SER A 366 -6.91 -3.03 6.11
N MET A 367 -8.17 -3.26 6.51
CA MET A 367 -9.30 -2.43 6.09
C MET A 367 -10.18 -2.09 7.29
N GLU A 368 -10.75 -0.89 7.26
CA GLU A 368 -11.73 -0.40 8.22
C GLU A 368 -13.15 -0.71 7.74
N ASP A 369 -13.97 -1.32 8.58
CA ASP A 369 -15.39 -1.52 8.31
C ASP A 369 -16.22 -0.25 8.57
N VAL A 370 -17.52 -0.30 8.31
CA VAL A 370 -18.43 0.83 8.48
C VAL A 370 -18.63 1.24 9.95
N GLU A 371 -18.31 0.37 10.90
CA GLU A 371 -18.41 0.59 12.34
C GLU A 371 -17.12 1.13 12.95
N GLY A 372 -16.04 1.18 12.16
CA GLY A 372 -14.71 1.62 12.59
C GLY A 372 -13.81 0.49 13.11
N GLY A 373 -14.22 -0.76 12.91
CA GLY A 373 -13.41 -1.94 13.23
C GLY A 373 -12.39 -2.22 12.13
N TRP A 374 -11.16 -2.54 12.51
CA TRP A 374 -10.10 -2.90 11.56
C TRP A 374 -9.93 -4.40 11.48
N THR A 375 -9.68 -4.91 10.30
CA THR A 375 -9.40 -6.33 10.07
C THR A 375 -8.31 -6.49 9.01
N LEU A 376 -7.36 -7.38 9.27
CA LEU A 376 -6.37 -7.82 8.29
C LEU A 376 -6.89 -9.03 7.54
N PHE A 377 -6.99 -8.88 6.22
CA PHE A 377 -7.31 -9.95 5.28
C PHE A 377 -6.09 -10.30 4.44
N VAL A 378 -6.04 -11.54 4.01
CA VAL A 378 -4.96 -12.07 3.17
C VAL A 378 -5.57 -12.81 1.99
N TYR A 379 -5.19 -12.42 0.77
CA TYR A 379 -5.57 -13.11 -0.46
C TYR A 379 -4.40 -13.94 -0.99
N ASP A 380 -4.56 -15.24 -1.04
CA ASP A 380 -3.57 -16.15 -1.61
C ASP A 380 -3.83 -16.33 -3.11
N THR A 381 -2.93 -15.77 -3.93
CA THR A 381 -3.07 -15.79 -5.39
C THR A 381 -2.88 -17.18 -5.99
N ARG A 382 -2.23 -18.12 -5.28
CA ARG A 382 -2.01 -19.50 -5.75
C ARG A 382 -3.30 -20.30 -5.83
N PHE A 383 -4.23 -20.04 -4.88
CA PHE A 383 -5.46 -20.78 -4.70
C PHE A 383 -6.72 -19.93 -4.89
N ASN A 384 -6.56 -18.61 -5.09
CA ASN A 384 -7.65 -17.62 -5.18
C ASN A 384 -8.54 -17.67 -3.93
N GLN A 385 -7.94 -17.67 -2.75
CA GLN A 385 -8.61 -17.81 -1.47
C GLN A 385 -8.35 -16.61 -0.56
N TRP A 386 -9.41 -16.14 0.10
CA TRP A 386 -9.30 -15.17 1.17
C TRP A 386 -9.11 -15.86 2.52
N HIS A 387 -8.33 -15.20 3.38
CA HIS A 387 -8.15 -15.55 4.78
C HIS A 387 -8.36 -14.30 5.61
N LYS A 388 -8.99 -14.46 6.78
CA LYS A 388 -9.16 -13.40 7.77
C LYS A 388 -8.20 -13.70 8.91
N GLU A 389 -7.38 -12.71 9.26
CA GLU A 389 -6.46 -12.85 10.39
C GLU A 389 -7.05 -12.17 11.63
N ASP A 390 -6.46 -11.10 12.12
CA ASP A 390 -6.84 -10.43 13.35
C ASP A 390 -7.30 -8.98 13.13
N ALA A 391 -7.77 -8.35 14.22
CA ALA A 391 -8.10 -6.94 14.24
C ALA A 391 -6.81 -6.12 14.27
N LEU A 392 -6.34 -5.70 13.10
CA LEU A 392 -5.08 -4.96 12.95
C LEU A 392 -5.27 -3.77 12.03
N GLU A 393 -4.99 -2.58 12.52
CA GLU A 393 -4.86 -1.36 11.73
C GLU A 393 -3.40 -1.21 11.29
N ALA A 394 -3.13 -1.36 9.99
CA ALA A 394 -1.80 -1.14 9.43
C ALA A 394 -1.57 0.34 9.10
N VAL A 395 -0.36 0.81 9.38
CA VAL A 395 0.16 2.13 8.97
C VAL A 395 0.83 2.06 7.62
N GLY A 396 1.54 0.96 7.34
CA GLY A 396 2.23 0.71 6.09
C GLY A 396 2.85 -0.67 6.06
N PHE A 397 3.03 -1.18 4.85
CA PHE A 397 3.73 -2.43 4.57
C PHE A 397 5.00 -2.12 3.78
N GLY A 398 6.01 -2.98 3.90
CA GLY A 398 7.23 -2.86 3.13
C GLY A 398 7.92 -4.22 2.95
N TRP A 399 8.57 -4.39 1.80
CA TRP A 399 9.35 -5.56 1.48
C TRP A 399 10.84 -5.27 1.51
N ASN A 400 11.55 -5.94 2.40
CA ASN A 400 13.01 -5.92 2.46
C ASN A 400 13.51 -7.34 2.73
N THR A 401 13.67 -8.15 1.68
CA THR A 401 13.90 -9.60 1.72
C THR A 401 12.78 -10.42 2.38
N GLU A 402 12.08 -9.85 3.31
CA GLU A 402 10.90 -10.37 4.00
C GLU A 402 9.82 -9.29 4.07
N LEU A 403 8.59 -9.67 4.38
CA LEU A 403 7.48 -8.73 4.55
C LEU A 403 7.46 -8.17 5.96
N TYR A 404 7.48 -6.85 6.06
CA TYR A 404 7.30 -6.10 7.30
C TYR A 404 6.05 -5.24 7.22
N PHE A 405 5.48 -4.93 8.37
CA PHE A 405 4.42 -3.93 8.46
C PHE A 405 4.44 -3.23 9.81
N LEU A 406 4.06 -1.97 9.80
CA LEU A 406 3.90 -1.14 10.98
C LEU A 406 2.41 -1.04 11.31
N ASP A 407 2.03 -1.31 12.57
CA ASP A 407 0.66 -1.14 13.03
C ASP A 407 0.42 0.22 13.72
N ALA A 408 -0.84 0.59 13.90
CA ALA A 408 -1.23 1.84 14.54
C ALA A 408 -0.90 1.89 16.05
N THR A 409 -0.57 0.75 16.66
CA THR A 409 -0.09 0.69 18.06
C THR A 409 1.41 0.98 18.18
N GLY A 410 2.11 1.14 17.05
CA GLY A 410 3.52 1.44 16.96
C GLY A 410 4.44 0.23 16.85
N LYS A 411 3.92 -0.97 16.74
CA LYS A 411 4.75 -2.16 16.58
C LYS A 411 5.11 -2.37 15.12
N LEU A 412 6.40 -2.46 14.85
CA LEU A 412 6.93 -2.89 13.55
C LEU A 412 7.10 -4.41 13.57
N TRP A 413 6.30 -5.08 12.76
CA TRP A 413 6.21 -6.51 12.69
C TRP A 413 6.99 -7.08 11.50
N LEU A 414 7.70 -8.16 11.74
CA LEU A 414 8.16 -9.09 10.71
C LEU A 414 7.09 -10.16 10.53
N ASN A 415 6.64 -10.40 9.31
CA ASN A 415 5.64 -11.42 9.03
C ASN A 415 6.16 -12.83 9.33
N GLY A 416 5.29 -13.71 9.84
CA GLY A 416 5.65 -15.03 10.33
C GLY A 416 6.18 -16.02 9.29
N ASN A 417 5.94 -15.78 7.99
CA ASN A 417 6.47 -16.62 6.91
C ASN A 417 7.89 -16.21 6.50
N THR A 418 8.75 -16.00 7.48
CA THR A 418 10.13 -15.52 7.30
C THR A 418 11.15 -16.66 7.29
N ARG A 419 12.24 -16.48 6.53
CA ARG A 419 13.39 -17.40 6.51
C ARG A 419 14.39 -17.10 7.61
N THR A 420 14.44 -15.84 8.06
CA THR A 420 15.43 -15.38 9.04
C THR A 420 14.75 -14.45 10.04
N VAL A 421 14.80 -14.82 11.30
CA VAL A 421 14.32 -13.98 12.41
C VAL A 421 15.51 -13.27 13.02
N PRO A 422 15.50 -11.93 13.18
CA PRO A 422 16.54 -11.21 13.91
C PRO A 422 16.67 -11.72 15.38
N GLU A 423 17.89 -11.71 15.91
CA GLU A 423 18.17 -12.26 17.25
C GLU A 423 17.44 -11.53 18.38
N ASP A 424 17.20 -10.24 18.22
CA ASP A 424 16.53 -9.34 19.17
C ASP A 424 15.01 -9.21 18.94
N ALA A 425 14.47 -9.85 17.89
CA ALA A 425 13.05 -9.80 17.59
C ALA A 425 12.23 -10.58 18.64
N THR A 426 11.16 -9.97 19.12
CA THR A 426 10.26 -10.56 20.11
C THR A 426 9.11 -11.30 19.41
N PRO A 427 8.91 -12.60 19.68
CA PRO A 427 7.80 -13.33 19.10
C PRO A 427 6.46 -12.81 19.62
N GLU A 428 5.44 -12.88 18.77
CA GLU A 428 4.06 -12.60 19.12
C GLU A 428 3.57 -13.56 20.21
N GLU A 429 2.75 -13.06 21.13
CA GLU A 429 2.04 -13.91 22.09
C GLU A 429 1.12 -14.90 21.35
N PRO A 430 0.86 -16.09 21.94
CA PRO A 430 -0.02 -17.06 21.33
C PRO A 430 -1.39 -16.46 20.98
N VAL A 431 -1.79 -16.59 19.70
CA VAL A 431 -3.04 -16.05 19.19
C VAL A 431 -4.10 -17.14 19.04
N GLU A 432 -5.34 -16.76 19.26
CA GLU A 432 -6.49 -17.62 19.01
C GLU A 432 -6.71 -17.82 17.52
N SER A 433 -7.00 -19.06 17.12
CA SER A 433 -7.42 -19.40 15.77
C SER A 433 -8.86 -19.86 15.77
N LEU A 434 -9.62 -19.50 14.74
CA LEU A 434 -11.02 -19.86 14.56
C LEU A 434 -11.26 -20.40 13.15
N ALA A 435 -11.97 -21.51 13.06
CA ALA A 435 -12.55 -22.03 11.82
C ALA A 435 -14.04 -22.28 12.03
N GLU A 436 -14.89 -21.39 11.51
CA GLU A 436 -16.34 -21.55 11.53
C GLU A 436 -16.83 -21.88 10.12
N PHE A 437 -17.42 -23.06 9.98
CA PHE A 437 -17.99 -23.51 8.69
C PHE A 437 -19.36 -22.91 8.46
N GLY A 438 -19.76 -22.77 7.21
CA GLY A 438 -21.11 -22.48 6.82
C GLY A 438 -22.09 -23.63 7.17
N ASP A 439 -23.34 -23.50 6.74
CA ASP A 439 -24.38 -24.47 7.03
C ASP A 439 -24.14 -25.80 6.32
N PHE A 440 -24.11 -26.88 7.09
CA PHE A 440 -24.18 -28.25 6.56
C PHE A 440 -25.65 -28.62 6.37
N VAL A 441 -26.16 -28.41 5.16
CA VAL A 441 -27.59 -28.67 4.82
C VAL A 441 -27.73 -30.07 4.22
N GLU A 442 -26.74 -30.55 3.48
CA GLU A 442 -26.81 -31.69 2.56
C GLU A 442 -27.99 -31.56 1.57
N ASP A 443 -28.16 -32.44 0.62
CA ASP A 443 -29.26 -32.40 -0.35
C ASP A 443 -30.63 -32.86 0.22
N ASP A 444 -30.81 -32.79 1.52
CA ASP A 444 -32.05 -33.24 2.20
C ASP A 444 -32.61 -32.14 3.10
N PRO A 445 -33.72 -31.50 2.73
CA PRO A 445 -34.35 -30.46 3.54
C PRO A 445 -35.07 -31.00 4.80
N ASN A 446 -35.15 -32.33 4.98
CA ASN A 446 -35.80 -32.90 6.14
C ASN A 446 -34.88 -32.84 7.38
N LYS A 447 -35.51 -32.86 8.56
CA LYS A 447 -34.78 -32.93 9.82
C LYS A 447 -34.02 -34.25 9.94
N LYS A 448 -32.70 -34.13 10.02
CA LYS A 448 -31.74 -35.23 10.16
C LYS A 448 -31.04 -35.17 11.52
N GLY A 449 -30.56 -36.29 12.00
CA GLY A 449 -29.82 -36.38 13.27
C GLY A 449 -28.36 -36.67 13.01
N THR A 450 -27.47 -35.77 13.41
CA THR A 450 -26.02 -35.97 13.40
C THR A 450 -25.63 -36.76 14.65
N SER A 451 -24.95 -37.90 14.49
CA SER A 451 -24.63 -38.77 15.62
C SER A 451 -23.13 -38.89 15.92
N LYS A 452 -22.29 -38.61 14.96
CA LYS A 452 -20.82 -38.69 15.10
C LYS A 452 -20.12 -37.64 14.24
N LEU A 453 -19.09 -37.04 14.79
CA LEU A 453 -18.12 -36.24 14.08
C LEU A 453 -16.75 -36.94 14.15
N GLN A 454 -16.07 -37.09 13.04
CA GLN A 454 -14.69 -37.53 13.01
C GLN A 454 -13.82 -36.36 12.54
N VAL A 455 -12.90 -35.95 13.38
CA VAL A 455 -11.92 -34.88 13.06
C VAL A 455 -10.54 -35.51 12.95
N ARG A 456 -9.78 -35.12 11.93
CA ARG A 456 -8.36 -35.44 11.81
C ARG A 456 -7.55 -34.15 11.88
N MET A 457 -6.69 -34.06 12.88
CA MET A 457 -5.80 -32.93 13.08
C MET A 457 -4.53 -33.36 13.80
N GLU A 458 -3.49 -32.59 13.59
CA GLU A 458 -2.24 -32.64 14.36
C GLU A 458 -2.24 -31.45 15.28
N LEU A 459 -1.94 -31.66 16.56
CA LEU A 459 -1.89 -30.63 17.58
C LEU A 459 -0.52 -30.67 18.24
N ASP A 460 0.14 -29.53 18.30
CA ASP A 460 1.40 -29.35 19.00
C ASP A 460 1.22 -29.48 20.52
N ALA A 461 2.31 -29.76 21.21
CA ALA A 461 2.29 -29.88 22.67
C ALA A 461 1.80 -28.59 23.33
N GLY A 462 0.77 -28.70 24.16
CA GLY A 462 0.11 -27.55 24.82
C GLY A 462 -1.05 -26.94 24.04
N ALA A 463 -1.24 -27.28 22.78
CA ALA A 463 -2.37 -26.80 22.00
C ALA A 463 -3.67 -27.52 22.41
N SER A 464 -4.78 -26.78 22.37
CA SER A 464 -6.12 -27.32 22.57
C SER A 464 -7.11 -26.69 21.58
N VAL A 465 -8.09 -27.49 21.12
CA VAL A 465 -9.14 -27.04 20.21
C VAL A 465 -10.51 -27.36 20.79
N ALA A 466 -11.30 -26.33 21.03
CA ALA A 466 -12.71 -26.46 21.37
C ALA A 466 -13.52 -26.77 20.10
N VAL A 467 -14.39 -27.76 20.17
CA VAL A 467 -15.30 -28.11 19.08
C VAL A 467 -16.72 -27.83 19.52
N GLU A 468 -17.40 -26.97 18.76
CA GLU A 468 -18.78 -26.56 19.05
C GLU A 468 -19.67 -26.70 17.83
N MET A 469 -20.96 -26.88 18.08
CA MET A 469 -22.01 -26.99 17.06
C MET A 469 -23.18 -26.07 17.37
N GLU A 470 -23.74 -25.49 16.33
CA GLU A 470 -25.01 -24.77 16.32
C GLU A 470 -26.01 -25.55 15.45
N PHE A 471 -27.30 -25.51 15.79
CA PHE A 471 -28.36 -26.23 15.08
C PHE A 471 -29.51 -25.28 14.72
N ASP A 472 -30.07 -25.42 13.51
CA ASP A 472 -31.21 -24.65 13.01
C ASP A 472 -31.01 -23.12 13.13
N SER A 473 -29.76 -22.63 13.08
CA SER A 473 -29.38 -21.22 13.27
C SER A 473 -29.98 -20.56 14.53
N ASP A 474 -30.07 -21.33 15.64
CA ASP A 474 -30.73 -20.88 16.88
C ASP A 474 -29.86 -19.90 17.71
N GLY A 475 -28.71 -19.46 17.20
CA GLY A 475 -27.79 -18.53 17.85
C GLY A 475 -27.05 -19.12 19.06
N THR A 476 -27.13 -20.44 19.30
CA THR A 476 -26.56 -21.07 20.48
C THR A 476 -25.49 -22.08 20.11
N TRP A 477 -24.27 -21.76 20.35
CA TRP A 477 -23.14 -22.69 20.24
C TRP A 477 -23.09 -23.64 21.42
N ARG A 478 -22.98 -24.93 21.13
CA ARG A 478 -22.97 -26.02 22.13
C ARG A 478 -21.65 -26.76 22.03
N ALA A 479 -20.96 -26.82 23.15
CA ALA A 479 -19.69 -27.56 23.24
C ALA A 479 -19.94 -29.07 22.98
N VAL A 480 -19.15 -29.60 22.06
CA VAL A 480 -19.10 -31.03 21.73
C VAL A 480 -17.94 -31.69 22.49
N SER A 481 -16.75 -31.11 22.40
CA SER A 481 -15.54 -31.64 23.04
C SER A 481 -14.42 -30.59 23.03
N THR A 482 -13.41 -30.81 23.86
CA THR A 482 -12.10 -30.14 23.75
C THR A 482 -11.04 -31.18 23.39
N LEU A 483 -10.34 -30.95 22.29
CA LEU A 483 -9.27 -31.81 21.82
C LEU A 483 -7.94 -31.26 22.30
N THR A 484 -7.06 -32.13 22.78
CA THR A 484 -5.72 -31.76 23.24
C THR A 484 -4.66 -32.58 22.51
N ALA A 485 -3.43 -32.11 22.50
CA ALA A 485 -2.31 -32.79 21.86
C ALA A 485 -2.14 -34.24 22.34
N THR A 486 -2.13 -35.17 21.40
CA THR A 486 -1.92 -36.59 21.63
C THR A 486 -1.20 -37.22 20.44
N VAL A 487 -0.66 -38.43 20.61
CA VAL A 487 -0.11 -39.22 19.50
C VAL A 487 -1.18 -39.59 18.46
N LYS A 488 -2.44 -39.61 18.88
CA LYS A 488 -3.58 -39.89 17.96
C LYS A 488 -3.93 -38.63 17.17
N ARG A 489 -4.04 -38.79 15.87
CA ARG A 489 -4.43 -37.72 14.94
C ARG A 489 -5.90 -37.83 14.47
N SER A 490 -6.65 -38.80 14.98
CA SER A 490 -8.04 -39.05 14.59
C SER A 490 -8.91 -39.09 15.84
N PHE A 491 -9.84 -38.14 15.93
CA PHE A 491 -10.74 -37.99 17.07
C PHE A 491 -12.16 -38.34 16.62
N TYR A 492 -12.79 -39.23 17.36
CA TYR A 492 -14.20 -39.59 17.18
C TYR A 492 -15.02 -38.93 18.28
N LEU A 493 -15.83 -37.97 17.90
CA LEU A 493 -16.63 -37.18 18.84
C LEU A 493 -18.05 -37.65 18.79
N PRO A 494 -18.58 -38.24 19.89
CA PRO A 494 -19.99 -38.58 19.98
C PRO A 494 -20.81 -37.30 20.15
N ILE A 495 -21.78 -37.10 19.26
CA ILE A 495 -22.70 -35.97 19.32
C ILE A 495 -24.00 -36.46 19.94
N ILE A 496 -24.60 -35.71 20.87
CA ILE A 496 -25.93 -35.95 21.34
C ILE A 496 -26.89 -35.72 20.17
N PRO A 497 -27.58 -36.77 19.64
CA PRO A 497 -28.37 -36.61 18.44
C PRO A 497 -29.50 -35.59 18.66
N ARG A 498 -29.48 -34.52 17.87
CA ARG A 498 -30.56 -33.55 17.79
C ARG A 498 -31.08 -33.51 16.35
N ARG A 499 -32.39 -33.50 16.17
CA ARG A 499 -32.96 -33.35 14.84
C ARG A 499 -32.94 -31.89 14.43
N SER A 500 -32.23 -31.60 13.36
CA SER A 500 -32.13 -30.29 12.74
C SER A 500 -32.20 -30.42 11.22
N ASP A 501 -32.61 -29.37 10.52
CA ASP A 501 -32.53 -29.32 9.07
C ASP A 501 -31.12 -28.95 8.60
N HIS A 502 -30.41 -28.13 9.36
CA HIS A 502 -29.00 -27.80 9.14
C HIS A 502 -28.23 -27.66 10.47
N PHE A 503 -26.94 -27.64 10.39
CA PHE A 503 -26.05 -27.37 11.54
C PHE A 503 -24.77 -26.73 11.07
N ARG A 504 -24.12 -25.99 11.97
CA ARG A 504 -22.79 -25.39 11.78
C ARG A 504 -21.81 -25.98 12.77
N ILE A 505 -20.53 -25.96 12.42
CA ILE A 505 -19.42 -26.42 13.27
C ILE A 505 -18.37 -25.32 13.32
N ARG A 506 -17.79 -25.13 14.52
CA ARG A 506 -16.60 -24.31 14.66
C ARG A 506 -15.55 -24.97 15.55
N PHE A 507 -14.34 -24.61 15.25
CA PHE A 507 -13.14 -25.09 15.94
C PHE A 507 -12.36 -23.90 16.44
#